data_8d320bd531de08c924d0f8891ce910e8
#
_entry.id   8d320bd531de08c924d0f8891ce910e8
#
_cell.length_a   1.000
_cell.length_b   1.000
_cell.length_c   1.000
_cell.angle_alpha   90.00
_cell.angle_beta   90.00
_cell.angle_gamma   90.00
#
_symmetry.space_group_name_H-M   'P 1'
#
loop_
_entity.id
_entity.type
_entity.pdbx_description
1 polymer ?
#
loop_
_entity_poly.entity_id
_entity_poly.type
_entity_poly.pdbx_seq_one_letter_code
_entity_poly.pdbx_strand_id
1 'polypeptide(L)'
;PYPDKLFNFCEGNSLSLQPTAGYEMYSINWTDVDSQSSEIEVNEGGVYFSAVNGNFCSDTFEIIAVKIDTPDISILNLSGKDKACFDYEEIEISLQVQVNNYRPRTTFIWSTGSTEEIISISDSGRYSVRANNQVCEAFLYKDITEFCPGALYIPNAFTPQGDGVNEFFTTKAFNIQDFEIWIYDRWGELIFTSKNVNNWWDGTYKGSPCQIDVYVWKARYSIFSENGDTDVFNKVGRVSLIR
;
A
#
# COMPACT_ATOMS: atom_id res chain seq x y z
N PRO A 1 -51.60 -2.30 -6.30
CA PRO A 1 -51.28 -1.02 -5.71
C PRO A 1 -49.77 -0.88 -5.59
N TYR A 2 -49.26 0.27 -5.99
CA TYR A 2 -47.84 0.58 -5.75
C TYR A 2 -47.71 1.00 -4.29
N PRO A 3 -46.58 0.68 -3.59
CA PRO A 3 -46.39 1.17 -2.23
C PRO A 3 -46.38 2.70 -2.23
N ASP A 4 -46.95 3.30 -1.22
CA ASP A 4 -47.02 4.76 -1.08
C ASP A 4 -45.62 5.35 -0.96
N LYS A 5 -44.69 4.59 -0.37
CA LYS A 5 -43.27 4.95 -0.25
C LYS A 5 -42.34 3.73 -0.27
N LEU A 6 -41.21 3.86 -0.94
CA LEU A 6 -40.11 2.90 -0.96
C LEU A 6 -38.81 3.59 -0.48
N PHE A 7 -38.21 3.05 0.56
CA PHE A 7 -36.95 3.55 1.11
C PHE A 7 -35.88 2.46 1.14
N ASN A 8 -34.68 2.81 0.76
CA ASN A 8 -33.53 1.95 0.88
C ASN A 8 -32.63 2.46 2.01
N PHE A 9 -32.06 1.56 2.81
CA PHE A 9 -31.12 1.90 3.86
C PHE A 9 -30.04 0.83 4.00
N CYS A 10 -28.89 1.21 4.57
CA CYS A 10 -27.76 0.33 4.73
C CYS A 10 -27.94 -0.62 5.91
N GLU A 11 -27.46 -1.85 5.75
CA GLU A 11 -27.25 -2.75 6.87
C GLU A 11 -26.43 -2.08 7.98
N GLY A 12 -26.85 -2.27 9.23
CA GLY A 12 -26.23 -1.65 10.42
C GLY A 12 -26.73 -0.24 10.74
N ASN A 13 -27.52 0.38 9.87
CA ASN A 13 -28.17 1.66 10.12
C ASN A 13 -29.65 1.47 10.49
N SER A 14 -30.25 2.51 11.07
CA SER A 14 -31.72 2.64 11.24
C SER A 14 -32.29 3.59 10.19
N LEU A 15 -33.56 3.39 9.87
CA LEU A 15 -34.33 4.24 8.98
C LEU A 15 -35.51 4.80 9.77
N SER A 16 -35.67 6.12 9.73
CA SER A 16 -36.85 6.77 10.26
C SER A 16 -38.01 6.74 9.26
N LEU A 17 -39.16 6.20 9.67
CA LEU A 17 -40.36 6.13 8.87
C LEU A 17 -41.41 7.07 9.44
N GLN A 18 -42.02 7.87 8.56
CA GLN A 18 -43.10 8.78 8.85
C GLN A 18 -44.21 8.63 7.82
N PRO A 19 -45.51 8.77 8.20
CA PRO A 19 -46.58 8.94 7.24
C PRO A 19 -46.36 10.18 6.37
N THR A 20 -47.14 10.32 5.33
CA THR A 20 -47.09 11.52 4.48
C THR A 20 -47.38 12.79 5.26
N ALA A 21 -46.66 13.90 4.96
CA ALA A 21 -46.84 15.19 5.63
C ALA A 21 -48.31 15.67 5.55
N GLY A 22 -48.79 16.35 6.61
CA GLY A 22 -50.14 16.87 6.71
C GLY A 22 -51.06 16.16 7.70
N TYR A 23 -50.54 15.15 8.40
CA TYR A 23 -51.30 14.35 9.37
C TYR A 23 -50.90 14.60 10.83
N GLU A 24 -50.24 15.73 11.12
CA GLU A 24 -49.75 16.06 12.47
C GLU A 24 -50.86 16.21 13.51
N MET A 25 -52.14 16.40 13.05
CA MET A 25 -53.33 16.52 13.88
C MET A 25 -54.13 15.21 14.03
N TYR A 26 -53.63 14.10 13.48
CA TYR A 26 -54.29 12.80 13.48
C TYR A 26 -53.60 11.83 14.42
N SER A 27 -54.34 10.84 14.93
CA SER A 27 -53.72 9.72 15.64
C SER A 27 -53.12 8.73 14.62
N ILE A 28 -51.86 8.37 14.84
CA ILE A 28 -51.11 7.42 14.00
C ILE A 28 -50.99 6.11 14.77
N ASN A 29 -51.17 5.00 14.09
CA ASN A 29 -50.94 3.67 14.65
C ASN A 29 -50.15 2.82 13.64
N TRP A 30 -49.00 2.34 14.07
CA TRP A 30 -48.17 1.42 13.29
C TRP A 30 -48.52 -0.02 13.68
N THR A 31 -49.00 -0.79 12.74
CA THR A 31 -49.51 -2.14 13.04
C THR A 31 -48.42 -3.16 13.27
N ASP A 32 -47.27 -2.97 12.67
CA ASP A 32 -46.17 -3.96 12.68
C ASP A 32 -45.22 -3.81 13.86
N VAL A 33 -45.18 -2.64 14.49
CA VAL A 33 -44.28 -2.32 15.62
C VAL A 33 -45.02 -1.88 16.88
N ASP A 34 -46.35 -1.99 16.89
CA ASP A 34 -47.24 -1.61 18.01
C ASP A 34 -46.89 -0.22 18.60
N SER A 35 -46.77 0.77 17.73
CA SER A 35 -46.42 2.14 18.09
C SER A 35 -47.48 3.13 17.66
N GLN A 36 -47.71 4.16 18.49
CA GLN A 36 -48.58 5.30 18.21
C GLN A 36 -47.76 6.59 17.93
N SER A 37 -46.48 6.48 17.77
CA SER A 37 -45.63 7.61 17.47
C SER A 37 -45.86 8.13 16.04
N SER A 38 -45.67 9.42 15.84
CA SER A 38 -45.68 10.04 14.51
C SER A 38 -44.50 9.55 13.65
N GLU A 39 -43.48 8.98 14.26
CA GLU A 39 -42.24 8.48 13.64
C GLU A 39 -41.82 7.21 14.34
N ILE A 40 -41.33 6.23 13.58
CA ILE A 40 -40.71 5.01 14.09
C ILE A 40 -39.32 4.83 13.46
N GLU A 41 -38.41 4.28 14.22
CA GLU A 41 -37.13 3.83 13.71
C GLU A 41 -37.15 2.32 13.47
N VAL A 42 -36.75 1.90 12.28
CA VAL A 42 -36.63 0.49 11.87
C VAL A 42 -35.21 0.16 11.45
N ASN A 43 -34.72 -1.03 11.80
CA ASN A 43 -33.39 -1.54 11.47
C ASN A 43 -33.46 -2.84 10.63
N GLU A 44 -34.66 -3.30 10.34
CA GLU A 44 -34.93 -4.44 9.48
C GLU A 44 -35.70 -4.03 8.23
N GLY A 45 -35.42 -4.73 7.13
CA GLY A 45 -36.22 -4.57 5.90
C GLY A 45 -37.59 -5.22 6.07
N GLY A 46 -38.59 -4.59 5.52
CA GLY A 46 -39.97 -5.10 5.63
C GLY A 46 -41.01 -4.16 5.05
N VAL A 47 -42.24 -4.57 5.14
CA VAL A 47 -43.40 -3.75 4.81
C VAL A 47 -44.03 -3.26 6.11
N TYR A 48 -44.14 -1.95 6.26
CA TYR A 48 -44.69 -1.30 7.43
C TYR A 48 -45.96 -0.57 7.09
N PHE A 49 -47.00 -0.73 7.93
CA PHE A 49 -48.28 -0.09 7.72
C PHE A 49 -48.54 0.94 8.81
N SER A 50 -48.86 2.16 8.39
CA SER A 50 -49.33 3.20 9.30
C SER A 50 -50.78 3.51 9.02
N ALA A 51 -51.65 3.33 10.01
CA ALA A 51 -53.03 3.79 10.00
C ALA A 51 -53.13 5.20 10.60
N VAL A 52 -53.64 6.12 9.83
CA VAL A 52 -53.86 7.51 10.26
C VAL A 52 -55.36 7.70 10.46
N ASN A 53 -55.77 8.00 11.70
CA ASN A 53 -57.15 8.11 12.07
C ASN A 53 -57.53 9.55 12.44
N GLY A 54 -58.49 10.10 11.71
CA GLY A 54 -59.12 11.37 12.02
C GLY A 54 -60.57 11.18 12.53
N ASN A 55 -61.23 12.26 12.88
CA ASN A 55 -62.56 12.21 13.42
C ASN A 55 -63.63 11.64 12.46
N PHE A 56 -63.39 11.65 11.16
CA PHE A 56 -64.40 11.26 10.16
C PHE A 56 -63.79 10.33 9.06
N CYS A 57 -62.47 10.16 9.01
CA CYS A 57 -61.80 9.37 8.00
C CYS A 57 -60.59 8.65 8.61
N SER A 58 -60.32 7.44 8.12
CA SER A 58 -59.07 6.72 8.35
C SER A 58 -58.42 6.40 7.02
N ASP A 59 -57.09 6.45 6.97
CA ASP A 59 -56.29 6.07 5.81
C ASP A 59 -55.14 5.17 6.26
N THR A 60 -54.70 4.31 5.39
CA THR A 60 -53.59 3.38 5.67
C THR A 60 -52.52 3.51 4.60
N PHE A 61 -51.30 3.78 5.04
CA PHE A 61 -50.14 3.93 4.17
C PHE A 61 -49.24 2.69 4.26
N GLU A 62 -48.84 2.18 3.11
CA GLU A 62 -47.87 1.11 2.96
C GLU A 62 -46.49 1.72 2.71
N ILE A 63 -45.51 1.40 3.58
CA ILE A 63 -44.13 1.86 3.46
C ILE A 63 -43.24 0.62 3.36
N ILE A 64 -42.48 0.52 2.30
CA ILE A 64 -41.52 -0.55 2.14
C ILE A 64 -40.10 -0.05 2.47
N ALA A 65 -39.51 -0.62 3.51
CA ALA A 65 -38.13 -0.42 3.87
C ALA A 65 -37.30 -1.59 3.32
N VAL A 66 -36.28 -1.30 2.48
CA VAL A 66 -35.40 -2.27 1.89
C VAL A 66 -34.00 -2.12 2.48
N LYS A 67 -33.59 -3.12 3.23
CA LYS A 67 -32.23 -3.21 3.77
C LYS A 67 -31.27 -3.62 2.66
N ILE A 68 -30.22 -2.86 2.48
CA ILE A 68 -29.19 -3.08 1.46
C ILE A 68 -27.89 -3.43 2.15
N ASP A 69 -27.24 -4.51 1.72
CA ASP A 69 -25.94 -4.90 2.22
C ASP A 69 -24.88 -3.87 1.79
N THR A 70 -23.94 -3.60 2.70
CA THR A 70 -22.75 -2.83 2.37
C THR A 70 -21.92 -3.55 1.30
N PRO A 71 -21.24 -2.84 0.39
CA PRO A 71 -20.30 -3.46 -0.52
C PRO A 71 -19.23 -4.24 0.26
N ASP A 72 -19.09 -5.52 0.00
CA ASP A 72 -17.99 -6.34 0.51
C ASP A 72 -16.83 -6.24 -0.48
N ILE A 73 -15.78 -5.54 -0.09
CA ILE A 73 -14.63 -5.24 -0.95
C ILE A 73 -13.33 -5.78 -0.37
N SER A 74 -12.40 -6.11 -1.25
CA SER A 74 -11.00 -6.43 -0.93
C SER A 74 -10.06 -5.75 -1.90
N ILE A 75 -8.82 -5.47 -1.44
CA ILE A 75 -7.75 -4.96 -2.29
C ILE A 75 -6.74 -6.09 -2.49
N LEU A 76 -6.57 -6.52 -3.72
CA LEU A 76 -5.54 -7.47 -4.12
C LEU A 76 -4.31 -6.72 -4.64
N ASN A 77 -3.15 -7.09 -4.16
CA ASN A 77 -1.88 -6.71 -4.76
C ASN A 77 -1.47 -7.78 -5.77
N LEU A 78 -1.64 -7.50 -7.05
CA LEU A 78 -1.36 -8.44 -8.14
C LEU A 78 0.14 -8.69 -8.31
N SER A 79 0.99 -7.77 -7.86
CA SER A 79 2.45 -7.91 -7.88
C SER A 79 2.98 -8.81 -6.75
N GLY A 80 2.14 -9.10 -5.74
CA GLY A 80 2.47 -10.00 -4.63
C GLY A 80 3.48 -9.44 -3.61
N LYS A 81 3.90 -8.18 -3.76
CA LYS A 81 4.87 -7.53 -2.87
C LYS A 81 4.29 -6.25 -2.29
N ASP A 82 4.17 -6.18 -0.98
CA ASP A 82 3.74 -4.97 -0.28
C ASP A 82 4.90 -4.00 0.03
N LYS A 83 6.12 -4.39 -0.36
CA LYS A 83 7.34 -3.60 -0.24
C LYS A 83 8.09 -3.60 -1.57
N ALA A 84 8.57 -2.43 -1.99
CA ALA A 84 9.33 -2.25 -3.24
C ALA A 84 10.34 -1.11 -3.11
N CYS A 85 11.38 -1.15 -3.92
CA CYS A 85 12.35 -0.06 -4.03
C CYS A 85 12.03 0.77 -5.27
N PHE A 86 11.34 1.88 -5.08
CA PHE A 86 10.90 2.75 -6.17
C PHE A 86 12.03 3.66 -6.69
N ASP A 87 13.02 3.99 -5.85
CA ASP A 87 14.11 4.91 -6.21
C ASP A 87 15.09 4.38 -7.26
N TYR A 88 15.17 3.05 -7.44
CA TYR A 88 16.22 2.41 -8.25
C TYR A 88 15.70 1.52 -9.38
N GLU A 89 14.45 1.14 -9.32
CA GLU A 89 13.82 0.30 -10.33
C GLU A 89 12.51 0.98 -10.73
N GLU A 90 12.23 1.06 -12.03
CA GLU A 90 10.91 1.44 -12.51
C GLU A 90 9.93 0.29 -12.19
N ILE A 91 9.56 0.18 -10.92
CA ILE A 91 8.61 -0.84 -10.43
C ILE A 91 7.22 -0.23 -10.46
N GLU A 92 6.30 -0.91 -11.11
CA GLU A 92 4.87 -0.66 -10.98
C GLU A 92 4.23 -1.76 -10.15
N ILE A 93 3.49 -1.38 -9.12
CA ILE A 93 2.65 -2.28 -8.34
C ILE A 93 1.21 -2.11 -8.82
N SER A 94 0.56 -3.22 -9.18
CA SER A 94 -0.83 -3.22 -9.59
C SER A 94 -1.72 -3.62 -8.42
N LEU A 95 -2.64 -2.73 -8.05
CA LEU A 95 -3.68 -2.98 -7.05
C LEU A 95 -5.02 -3.14 -7.73
N GLN A 96 -5.75 -4.18 -7.37
CA GLN A 96 -7.09 -4.47 -7.87
C GLN A 96 -8.11 -4.41 -6.74
N VAL A 97 -9.22 -3.70 -6.95
CA VAL A 97 -10.39 -3.81 -6.08
C VAL A 97 -11.25 -4.98 -6.53
N GLN A 98 -11.62 -5.85 -5.60
CA GLN A 98 -12.64 -6.89 -5.82
C GLN A 98 -13.87 -6.58 -5.01
N VAL A 99 -15.04 -6.76 -5.61
CA VAL A 99 -16.35 -6.61 -4.97
C VAL A 99 -17.00 -7.99 -4.93
N ASN A 100 -17.10 -8.58 -3.72
CA ASN A 100 -17.55 -9.97 -3.54
C ASN A 100 -19.08 -10.10 -3.63
N ASN A 101 -19.83 -9.06 -3.18
CA ASN A 101 -21.29 -8.98 -3.28
C ASN A 101 -21.72 -7.96 -4.34
N TYR A 102 -21.17 -8.08 -5.57
CA TYR A 102 -21.40 -7.14 -6.65
C TYR A 102 -22.90 -6.93 -6.92
N ARG A 103 -23.30 -5.67 -6.92
CA ARG A 103 -24.63 -5.21 -7.37
C ARG A 103 -24.46 -4.37 -8.63
N PRO A 104 -25.41 -4.45 -9.60
CA PRO A 104 -25.42 -3.53 -10.71
C PRO A 104 -25.36 -2.09 -10.21
N ARG A 105 -24.41 -1.27 -10.76
CA ARG A 105 -24.16 0.12 -10.39
C ARG A 105 -23.29 0.34 -9.14
N THR A 106 -22.61 -0.68 -8.62
CA THR A 106 -21.51 -0.43 -7.67
C THR A 106 -20.40 0.33 -8.39
N THR A 107 -20.05 1.48 -7.86
CA THR A 107 -18.95 2.33 -8.33
C THR A 107 -17.86 2.36 -7.28
N PHE A 108 -16.63 2.63 -7.68
CA PHE A 108 -15.52 2.82 -6.75
C PHE A 108 -14.62 3.97 -7.19
N ILE A 109 -13.96 4.56 -6.22
CA ILE A 109 -12.96 5.60 -6.43
C ILE A 109 -11.77 5.36 -5.51
N TRP A 110 -10.57 5.35 -6.08
CA TRP A 110 -9.32 5.24 -5.36
C TRP A 110 -8.85 6.59 -4.83
N SER A 111 -7.97 6.57 -3.83
CA SER A 111 -7.28 7.78 -3.32
C SER A 111 -6.47 8.52 -4.40
N THR A 112 -6.10 7.83 -5.47
CA THR A 112 -5.45 8.41 -6.66
C THR A 112 -6.42 9.20 -7.56
N GLY A 113 -7.72 9.12 -7.31
CA GLY A 113 -8.78 9.66 -8.15
C GLY A 113 -9.23 8.73 -9.28
N SER A 114 -8.58 7.58 -9.46
CA SER A 114 -8.98 6.58 -10.45
C SER A 114 -10.28 5.90 -10.08
N THR A 115 -11.09 5.57 -11.09
CA THR A 115 -12.32 4.77 -10.98
C THR A 115 -12.17 3.41 -11.65
N GLU A 116 -10.96 3.08 -12.11
CA GLU A 116 -10.65 1.81 -12.73
C GLU A 116 -10.57 0.69 -11.68
N GLU A 117 -10.89 -0.54 -12.09
CA GLU A 117 -10.81 -1.71 -11.22
C GLU A 117 -9.36 -2.00 -10.78
N ILE A 118 -8.41 -1.73 -11.68
CA ILE A 118 -6.98 -1.91 -11.45
C ILE A 118 -6.29 -0.56 -11.58
N ILE A 119 -5.43 -0.25 -10.61
CA ILE A 119 -4.53 0.90 -10.67
C ILE A 119 -3.08 0.44 -10.64
N SER A 120 -2.21 1.17 -11.37
CA SER A 120 -0.76 1.06 -11.25
C SER A 120 -0.25 2.19 -10.37
N ILE A 121 0.66 1.85 -9.46
CA ILE A 121 1.30 2.79 -8.54
C ILE A 121 2.81 2.66 -8.63
N SER A 122 3.51 3.78 -8.52
CA SER A 122 4.98 3.90 -8.62
C SER A 122 5.62 4.46 -7.37
N ASP A 123 4.87 4.64 -6.29
CA ASP A 123 5.34 5.22 -5.04
C ASP A 123 4.87 4.41 -3.83
N SER A 124 5.61 4.52 -2.73
CA SER A 124 5.16 4.03 -1.44
C SER A 124 4.05 4.93 -0.88
N GLY A 125 3.13 4.35 -0.10
CA GLY A 125 2.06 5.11 0.49
C GLY A 125 0.86 4.27 0.91
N ARG A 126 -0.16 4.97 1.43
CA ARG A 126 -1.46 4.37 1.73
C ARG A 126 -2.42 4.61 0.58
N TYR A 127 -2.84 3.53 -0.05
CA TYR A 127 -3.82 3.54 -1.13
C TYR A 127 -5.16 3.06 -0.59
N SER A 128 -6.20 3.86 -0.79
CA SER A 128 -7.53 3.52 -0.33
C SER A 128 -8.52 3.51 -1.48
N VAL A 129 -9.57 2.71 -1.31
CA VAL A 129 -10.69 2.65 -2.23
C VAL A 129 -12.00 2.80 -1.47
N ARG A 130 -12.90 3.60 -2.02
CA ARG A 130 -14.29 3.74 -1.59
C ARG A 130 -15.18 3.09 -2.64
N ALA A 131 -16.01 2.15 -2.22
CA ALA A 131 -17.04 1.55 -3.06
C ALA A 131 -18.42 2.05 -2.62
N ASN A 132 -19.29 2.36 -3.57
CA ASN A 132 -20.65 2.85 -3.34
C ASN A 132 -21.63 2.10 -4.24
N ASN A 133 -22.67 1.49 -3.63
CA ASN A 133 -23.73 0.80 -4.36
C ASN A 133 -25.01 1.65 -4.48
N GLN A 134 -24.89 2.97 -4.42
CA GLN A 134 -25.93 4.00 -4.44
C GLN A 134 -26.68 4.21 -3.10
N VAL A 135 -26.56 3.30 -2.16
CA VAL A 135 -27.20 3.39 -0.84
C VAL A 135 -26.14 3.32 0.25
N CYS A 136 -25.21 2.38 0.12
CA CYS A 136 -24.19 2.08 1.11
C CYS A 136 -22.80 2.32 0.56
N GLU A 137 -21.89 2.68 1.47
CA GLU A 137 -20.47 2.86 1.18
C GLU A 137 -19.63 1.88 2.00
N ALA A 138 -18.56 1.38 1.37
CA ALA A 138 -17.48 0.67 2.03
C ALA A 138 -16.16 1.38 1.75
N PHE A 139 -15.25 1.31 2.71
CA PHE A 139 -13.93 1.92 2.61
C PHE A 139 -12.87 0.91 3.04
N LEU A 140 -11.82 0.78 2.26
CA LEU A 140 -10.68 -0.08 2.55
C LEU A 140 -9.38 0.61 2.16
N TYR A 141 -8.27 0.24 2.79
CA TYR A 141 -6.96 0.73 2.42
C TYR A 141 -5.92 -0.39 2.38
N LYS A 142 -4.84 -0.15 1.64
CA LYS A 142 -3.65 -0.98 1.52
C LYS A 142 -2.42 -0.10 1.67
N ASP A 143 -1.51 -0.47 2.57
CA ASP A 143 -0.21 0.18 2.72
C ASP A 143 0.82 -0.50 1.80
N ILE A 144 1.52 0.29 1.02
CA ILE A 144 2.69 -0.10 0.23
C ILE A 144 3.88 0.65 0.81
N THR A 145 4.87 -0.09 1.27
CA THR A 145 6.04 0.49 1.95
C THR A 145 7.26 0.45 1.04
N GLU A 146 8.10 1.48 1.16
CA GLU A 146 9.39 1.47 0.49
C GLU A 146 10.38 0.59 1.25
N PHE A 147 11.03 -0.27 0.52
CA PHE A 147 12.16 -1.05 1.01
C PHE A 147 13.17 -1.29 -0.10
N CYS A 148 14.33 -0.67 0.03
CA CYS A 148 15.44 -0.83 -0.90
C CYS A 148 16.54 -1.69 -0.26
N PRO A 149 16.75 -2.92 -0.74
CA PRO A 149 17.80 -3.78 -0.21
C PRO A 149 19.17 -3.14 -0.41
N GLY A 150 20.05 -3.33 0.55
CA GLY A 150 21.43 -2.86 0.44
C GLY A 150 22.19 -3.59 -0.65
N ALA A 151 23.05 -2.89 -1.37
CA ALA A 151 23.89 -3.44 -2.43
C ALA A 151 25.34 -2.92 -2.34
N LEU A 152 26.30 -3.79 -2.60
CA LEU A 152 27.70 -3.46 -2.71
C LEU A 152 28.27 -4.01 -4.03
N TYR A 153 28.69 -3.11 -4.89
CA TYR A 153 29.44 -3.42 -6.11
C TYR A 153 30.92 -3.13 -5.89
N ILE A 154 31.77 -4.12 -6.19
CA ILE A 154 33.24 -4.02 -6.13
C ILE A 154 33.77 -4.38 -7.52
N PRO A 155 34.51 -3.48 -8.20
CA PRO A 155 35.06 -3.76 -9.52
C PRO A 155 36.14 -4.83 -9.47
N ASN A 156 36.50 -5.35 -10.63
CA ASN A 156 37.55 -6.38 -10.78
C ASN A 156 38.86 -5.87 -11.38
N ALA A 157 38.93 -4.59 -11.78
CA ALA A 157 40.10 -3.95 -12.31
C ALA A 157 40.04 -2.44 -12.13
N PHE A 158 41.20 -1.78 -12.12
CA PHE A 158 41.36 -0.34 -12.20
C PHE A 158 42.72 0.04 -12.81
N THR A 159 42.85 1.28 -13.28
CA THR A 159 43.99 1.74 -14.07
C THR A 159 44.56 3.06 -13.57
N PRO A 160 45.33 3.09 -12.46
CA PRO A 160 45.90 4.32 -11.91
C PRO A 160 47.10 4.81 -12.74
N GLN A 161 46.83 5.47 -13.87
CA GLN A 161 47.84 5.94 -14.82
C GLN A 161 47.83 7.47 -15.03
N GLY A 162 46.93 8.20 -14.35
CA GLY A 162 46.87 9.65 -14.36
C GLY A 162 46.10 10.23 -15.57
N ASP A 163 45.26 9.44 -16.23
CA ASP A 163 44.42 9.90 -17.35
C ASP A 163 43.04 10.34 -16.93
N GLY A 164 42.69 10.24 -15.61
CA GLY A 164 41.42 10.61 -15.04
C GLY A 164 40.35 9.51 -15.14
N VAL A 165 40.68 8.33 -15.67
CA VAL A 165 39.71 7.21 -15.83
C VAL A 165 40.18 6.01 -15.00
N ASN A 166 39.28 5.51 -14.13
CA ASN A 166 39.53 4.34 -13.27
C ASN A 166 40.80 4.44 -12.41
N GLU A 167 41.16 5.65 -11.98
CA GLU A 167 42.36 5.94 -11.18
C GLU A 167 42.35 5.29 -9.80
N PHE A 168 41.16 4.95 -9.32
CA PHE A 168 40.96 4.38 -8.01
C PHE A 168 40.18 3.08 -8.08
N PHE A 169 40.52 2.14 -7.19
CA PHE A 169 39.68 0.98 -6.92
C PHE A 169 38.46 1.38 -6.10
N THR A 170 37.41 1.84 -6.78
CA THR A 170 36.22 2.40 -6.19
C THR A 170 35.17 1.34 -5.95
N THR A 171 34.58 1.32 -4.76
CA THR A 171 33.35 0.55 -4.48
C THR A 171 32.14 1.45 -4.65
N LYS A 172 31.04 0.88 -5.15
CA LYS A 172 29.74 1.55 -5.12
C LYS A 172 28.84 0.84 -4.14
N ALA A 173 28.27 1.57 -3.20
CA ALA A 173 27.43 1.02 -2.17
C ALA A 173 26.10 1.80 -2.09
N PHE A 174 25.06 1.07 -1.77
CA PHE A 174 23.75 1.58 -1.55
C PHE A 174 23.14 0.90 -0.33
N ASN A 175 22.54 1.66 0.58
CA ASN A 175 21.85 1.15 1.80
C ASN A 175 22.68 0.14 2.62
N ILE A 176 24.01 0.29 2.70
CA ILE A 176 24.84 -0.49 3.60
C ILE A 176 25.06 0.27 4.91
N GLN A 177 25.07 -0.45 6.04
CA GLN A 177 25.24 0.13 7.37
C GLN A 177 26.67 0.14 7.81
N ASP A 178 27.31 -1.01 7.83
CA ASP A 178 28.71 -1.15 8.18
C ASP A 178 29.48 -1.54 6.93
N PHE A 179 30.71 -1.07 6.83
CA PHE A 179 31.58 -1.42 5.73
C PHE A 179 33.02 -1.49 6.22
N GLU A 180 33.72 -2.53 5.84
CA GLU A 180 35.17 -2.63 5.99
C GLU A 180 35.73 -3.45 4.82
N ILE A 181 36.81 -2.95 4.22
CA ILE A 181 37.56 -3.62 3.14
C ILE A 181 39.02 -3.71 3.48
N TRP A 182 39.65 -4.83 3.09
CA TRP A 182 41.06 -5.11 3.20
C TRP A 182 41.57 -5.59 1.84
N ILE A 183 42.74 -5.06 1.40
CA ILE A 183 43.40 -5.48 0.15
C ILE A 183 44.75 -6.03 0.50
N TYR A 184 45.07 -7.18 -0.07
CA TYR A 184 46.29 -7.94 0.16
C TYR A 184 47.05 -8.14 -1.15
N ASP A 185 48.36 -8.12 -1.07
CA ASP A 185 49.21 -8.53 -2.15
C ASP A 185 49.24 -10.07 -2.31
N ARG A 186 50.03 -10.57 -3.28
CA ARG A 186 50.17 -12.01 -3.54
C ARG A 186 50.85 -12.81 -2.42
N TRP A 187 51.56 -12.14 -1.52
CA TRP A 187 52.18 -12.75 -0.35
C TRP A 187 51.31 -12.68 0.92
N GLY A 188 50.18 -12.06 0.82
CA GLY A 188 49.24 -11.89 1.94
C GLY A 188 49.54 -10.69 2.83
N GLU A 189 50.44 -9.76 2.41
CA GLU A 189 50.67 -8.51 3.10
C GLU A 189 49.44 -7.59 2.93
N LEU A 190 48.94 -7.03 4.02
CA LEU A 190 47.85 -6.06 3.99
C LEU A 190 48.37 -4.71 3.48
N ILE A 191 47.94 -4.30 2.29
CA ILE A 191 48.41 -3.10 1.64
C ILE A 191 47.44 -1.93 1.69
N PHE A 192 46.14 -2.19 1.90
CA PHE A 192 45.12 -1.16 2.06
C PHE A 192 43.97 -1.67 2.93
N THR A 193 43.40 -0.76 3.73
CA THR A 193 42.18 -1.00 4.47
C THR A 193 41.36 0.28 4.61
N SER A 194 40.04 0.16 4.59
CA SER A 194 39.13 1.27 4.81
C SER A 194 37.83 0.80 5.47
N LYS A 195 37.30 1.64 6.38
CA LYS A 195 35.92 1.53 6.92
C LYS A 195 34.96 2.52 6.27
N ASN A 196 35.46 3.34 5.36
CA ASN A 196 34.66 4.29 4.61
C ASN A 196 34.55 3.84 3.16
N VAL A 197 33.32 3.59 2.69
CA VAL A 197 33.04 3.15 1.32
C VAL A 197 33.51 4.13 0.25
N ASN A 198 33.67 5.41 0.60
CA ASN A 198 34.15 6.48 -0.27
C ASN A 198 35.69 6.70 -0.18
N ASN A 199 36.41 5.92 0.62
CA ASN A 199 37.86 5.97 0.69
C ASN A 199 38.43 4.82 -0.16
N TRP A 200 38.98 5.16 -1.30
CA TRP A 200 39.35 4.22 -2.35
C TRP A 200 40.88 4.02 -2.41
N TRP A 201 41.31 2.84 -2.84
CA TRP A 201 42.71 2.56 -3.04
C TRP A 201 43.21 3.11 -4.40
N ASP A 202 44.28 3.88 -4.37
CA ASP A 202 44.93 4.52 -5.52
C ASP A 202 46.00 3.67 -6.18
N GLY A 203 46.18 2.43 -5.77
CA GLY A 203 47.25 1.55 -6.28
C GLY A 203 48.61 1.85 -5.70
N THR A 204 48.73 2.56 -4.56
CA THR A 204 49.98 2.78 -3.86
C THR A 204 50.02 2.05 -2.51
N TYR A 205 51.24 1.77 -2.03
CA TYR A 205 51.50 1.25 -0.70
C TYR A 205 52.71 1.95 -0.10
N LYS A 206 52.60 2.51 1.10
CA LYS A 206 53.66 3.28 1.77
C LYS A 206 54.26 4.40 0.89
N GLY A 207 53.43 5.04 0.07
CA GLY A 207 53.80 6.15 -0.81
C GLY A 207 54.51 5.72 -2.13
N SER A 208 54.60 4.45 -2.40
CA SER A 208 55.19 3.92 -3.65
C SER A 208 54.12 3.19 -4.49
N PRO A 209 54.14 3.32 -5.83
CA PRO A 209 53.23 2.58 -6.69
C PRO A 209 53.40 1.08 -6.54
N CYS A 210 52.29 0.37 -6.39
CA CYS A 210 52.25 -1.08 -6.39
C CYS A 210 52.54 -1.65 -7.80
N GLN A 211 53.00 -2.87 -7.89
CA GLN A 211 53.28 -3.55 -9.17
C GLN A 211 51.98 -3.87 -9.91
N ILE A 212 52.03 -3.92 -11.24
CA ILE A 212 50.93 -4.48 -12.05
C ILE A 212 50.79 -5.93 -11.67
N ASP A 213 49.66 -6.28 -11.07
CA ASP A 213 49.38 -7.60 -10.54
C ASP A 213 47.90 -7.78 -10.20
N VAL A 214 47.55 -8.96 -9.70
CA VAL A 214 46.25 -9.30 -9.15
C VAL A 214 46.33 -9.28 -7.63
N TYR A 215 45.50 -8.45 -7.01
CA TYR A 215 45.39 -8.29 -5.56
C TYR A 215 44.12 -8.98 -5.06
N VAL A 216 44.16 -9.50 -3.83
CA VAL A 216 43.00 -10.12 -3.19
C VAL A 216 42.38 -9.13 -2.26
N TRP A 217 41.07 -8.93 -2.37
CA TRP A 217 40.36 -8.13 -1.40
C TRP A 217 39.36 -8.99 -0.58
N LYS A 218 39.15 -8.58 0.66
CA LYS A 218 38.07 -9.05 1.52
C LYS A 218 37.22 -7.85 1.91
N ALA A 219 35.90 -8.01 1.90
CA ALA A 219 34.98 -6.97 2.36
C ALA A 219 33.97 -7.58 3.31
N ARG A 220 33.72 -6.87 4.41
CA ARG A 220 32.62 -7.13 5.35
C ARG A 220 31.69 -5.94 5.34
N TYR A 221 30.42 -6.18 5.22
CA TYR A 221 29.40 -5.14 5.27
C TYR A 221 28.10 -5.69 5.81
N SER A 222 27.22 -4.80 6.28
CA SER A 222 25.89 -5.16 6.73
C SER A 222 24.82 -4.37 5.98
N ILE A 223 23.65 -4.97 5.83
CA ILE A 223 22.45 -4.37 5.24
C ILE A 223 21.26 -4.65 6.15
N PHE A 224 20.24 -3.77 6.11
CA PHE A 224 18.95 -4.12 6.67
C PHE A 224 18.23 -5.11 5.76
N SER A 225 17.69 -6.15 6.37
CA SER A 225 16.77 -7.07 5.71
C SER A 225 15.36 -6.48 5.66
N GLU A 226 14.50 -7.07 4.86
CA GLU A 226 13.09 -6.66 4.75
C GLU A 226 12.33 -6.73 6.08
N ASN A 227 12.76 -7.60 6.99
CA ASN A 227 12.17 -7.78 8.32
C ASN A 227 12.70 -6.79 9.37
N GLY A 228 13.64 -5.92 9.00
CA GLY A 228 14.29 -4.96 9.90
C GLY A 228 15.49 -5.51 10.66
N ASP A 229 15.88 -6.77 10.42
CA ASP A 229 17.09 -7.36 10.96
C ASP A 229 18.32 -6.87 10.20
N THR A 230 19.50 -7.04 10.77
CA THR A 230 20.77 -6.71 10.12
C THR A 230 21.46 -7.97 9.65
N ASP A 231 21.60 -8.13 8.35
CA ASP A 231 22.34 -9.22 7.74
C ASP A 231 23.79 -8.80 7.48
N VAL A 232 24.75 -9.65 7.89
CA VAL A 232 26.19 -9.40 7.71
C VAL A 232 26.73 -10.26 6.59
N PHE A 233 27.40 -9.61 5.64
CA PHE A 233 28.01 -10.25 4.47
C PHE A 233 29.53 -10.19 4.55
N ASN A 234 30.18 -11.30 4.16
CA ASN A 234 31.60 -11.36 3.96
C ASN A 234 31.85 -11.80 2.50
N LYS A 235 32.52 -10.95 1.74
CA LYS A 235 32.88 -11.23 0.36
C LYS A 235 34.42 -11.26 0.18
N VAL A 236 34.87 -12.11 -0.71
CA VAL A 236 36.28 -12.19 -1.12
C VAL A 236 36.30 -12.15 -2.64
N GLY A 237 37.22 -11.40 -3.17
CA GLY A 237 37.42 -11.32 -4.63
C GLY A 237 38.81 -10.87 -4.98
N ARG A 238 38.99 -10.57 -6.27
CA ARG A 238 40.27 -10.15 -6.86
C ARG A 238 40.09 -8.84 -7.61
N VAL A 239 41.14 -8.04 -7.62
CA VAL A 239 41.22 -6.84 -8.44
C VAL A 239 42.53 -6.82 -9.20
N SER A 240 42.47 -6.55 -10.49
CA SER A 240 43.65 -6.37 -11.35
C SER A 240 44.04 -4.90 -11.36
N LEU A 241 45.28 -4.59 -10.94
CA LEU A 241 45.90 -3.29 -11.15
C LEU A 241 46.60 -3.33 -12.50
N ILE A 242 46.21 -2.43 -13.39
CA ILE A 242 46.71 -2.32 -14.77
C ILE A 242 47.28 -0.90 -14.96
N ARG A 243 48.28 -0.73 -15.78
CA ARG A 243 48.84 0.58 -16.18
C ARG A 243 49.21 0.55 -17.66
#